data_31f330fa1075a72f881b85a41b88d93d
#
_entry.id   31f330fa1075a72f881b85a41b88d93d
#
_cell.length_a   1.000
_cell.length_b   1.000
_cell.length_c   1.000
_cell.angle_alpha   90.00
_cell.angle_beta   90.00
_cell.angle_gamma   90.00
#
_symmetry.space_group_name_H-M   'P 1'
#
loop_
_entity.id
_entity.type
_entity.pdbx_description
1 polymer ?
#
loop_
_entity_poly.entity_id
_entity_poly.type
_entity_poly.pdbx_seq_one_letter_code
_entity_poly.pdbx_strand_id
1 'polypeptide(L)'
;MIAGMRRLTDRLFGRGEAASTIPPFDGPLKPNQALETAPVLLTLDTAEDLATDGSHVYAAAGQSVLRLDHDQPTEIHRFGGMVTALCCLPGGSLAVAVDGREVRILGGTHDGKHWTSVANRPLNAVNALAPTADGRGLLLTDGSREHPCERWCHDLMSGGRSGRAAQLDLHADSAREIANGLKYAFGICPAGAAIWISESWAHRVITCGDGGPLLEYLPVYPSRITPAAEGGFWLTAFTARTQLVEFVLQETAYRRRMMREIEPRFWIAPKLSASETFLEPMQGAHIKTMGILKPWAPPRSYGLVIRLTTDGLAAYSLHSRADGTHHGVVAAVECNRHLYVLAKGCGKILCLPVAALEQEFMT
;
A
#
# COMPACT_ATOMS: atom_id res chain seq x y z
N MET A 1 -20.36 22.54 8.43
CA MET A 1 -19.91 23.95 8.32
C MET A 1 -18.54 24.17 8.96
N ILE A 2 -18.29 23.72 10.19
CA ILE A 2 -17.01 23.90 10.92
C ILE A 2 -15.82 23.22 10.21
N ALA A 3 -15.99 22.01 9.67
CA ALA A 3 -14.93 21.29 8.94
C ALA A 3 -14.51 21.98 7.64
N GLY A 4 -15.42 22.64 6.94
CA GLY A 4 -15.13 23.42 5.74
C GLY A 4 -14.34 24.70 6.04
N MET A 5 -14.68 25.38 7.12
CA MET A 5 -13.95 26.57 7.58
C MET A 5 -12.54 26.23 8.04
N ARG A 6 -12.36 25.12 8.77
CA ARG A 6 -11.04 24.64 9.19
C ARG A 6 -10.15 24.31 7.99
N ARG A 7 -10.69 23.66 6.96
CA ARG A 7 -9.96 23.40 5.70
C ARG A 7 -9.56 24.66 4.95
N LEU A 8 -10.39 25.69 4.97
CA LEU A 8 -10.08 27.00 4.36
C LEU A 8 -8.97 27.73 5.13
N THR A 9 -9.03 27.73 6.44
CA THR A 9 -7.98 28.33 7.29
C THR A 9 -6.67 27.55 7.18
N ASP A 10 -6.71 26.22 7.18
CA ASP A 10 -5.52 25.37 6.99
C ASP A 10 -4.85 25.63 5.63
N ARG A 11 -5.67 25.83 4.58
CA ARG A 11 -5.17 26.14 3.24
C ARG A 11 -4.57 27.54 3.13
N LEU A 12 -5.14 28.53 3.85
CA LEU A 12 -4.60 29.89 3.92
C LEU A 12 -3.30 30.01 4.71
N PHE A 13 -3.14 29.18 5.73
CA PHE A 13 -1.98 29.22 6.61
C PHE A 13 -0.97 28.10 6.35
N GLY A 14 -1.16 27.30 5.30
CA GLY A 14 -0.28 26.17 4.99
C GLY A 14 -0.20 25.13 6.11
N ARG A 15 -1.34 24.88 6.81
CA ARG A 15 -1.42 23.95 7.93
C ARG A 15 -2.20 22.69 7.55
N GLY A 16 -2.06 21.62 8.34
CA GLY A 16 -2.78 20.36 8.11
C GLY A 16 -2.44 19.76 6.75
N GLU A 17 -3.47 19.38 5.98
CA GLU A 17 -3.31 18.80 4.63
C GLU A 17 -2.67 19.77 3.61
N ALA A 18 -2.61 21.06 3.90
CA ALA A 18 -1.97 22.07 3.06
C ALA A 18 -0.53 22.39 3.49
N ALA A 19 -0.01 21.69 4.50
CA ALA A 19 1.38 21.87 4.91
C ALA A 19 2.31 21.24 3.88
N SER A 20 3.30 22.00 3.42
CA SER A 20 4.39 21.47 2.58
C SER A 20 5.52 20.84 3.43
N THR A 21 5.44 20.97 4.76
CA THR A 21 6.38 20.37 5.68
C THR A 21 6.10 18.89 5.84
N ILE A 22 7.15 18.08 5.73
CA ILE A 22 7.08 16.63 5.89
C ILE A 22 7.63 16.29 7.28
N PRO A 23 6.95 15.45 8.07
CA PRO A 23 7.51 14.93 9.30
C PRO A 23 8.87 14.25 9.05
N PRO A 24 9.85 14.41 9.93
CA PRO A 24 11.12 13.69 9.81
C PRO A 24 10.92 12.20 10.05
N PHE A 25 11.84 11.41 9.53
CA PHE A 25 11.98 10.02 9.92
C PHE A 25 12.72 9.93 11.25
N ASP A 26 12.00 9.86 12.34
CA ASP A 26 12.55 9.78 13.70
C ASP A 26 11.83 8.76 14.57
N GLY A 27 12.29 8.55 15.79
CA GLY A 27 11.72 7.58 16.72
C GLY A 27 11.60 6.19 16.09
N PRO A 28 10.40 5.58 16.15
CA PRO A 28 10.13 4.27 15.54
C PRO A 28 10.33 4.22 14.02
N LEU A 29 10.32 5.38 13.35
CA LEU A 29 10.52 5.50 11.91
C LEU A 29 11.96 5.85 11.53
N LYS A 30 12.92 5.75 12.45
CA LYS A 30 14.33 6.07 12.18
C LYS A 30 14.89 5.21 11.04
N PRO A 31 15.50 5.82 10.00
CA PRO A 31 16.05 5.11 8.86
C PRO A 31 17.09 4.06 9.23
N ASN A 32 16.98 2.91 8.61
CA ASN A 32 17.95 1.81 8.66
C ASN A 32 18.11 1.22 7.25
N GLN A 33 18.67 0.04 7.11
CA GLN A 33 18.88 -0.64 5.83
C GLN A 33 18.37 -2.09 5.84
N ALA A 34 17.49 -2.43 6.78
CA ALA A 34 17.04 -3.80 6.98
C ALA A 34 16.43 -4.43 5.72
N LEU A 35 15.64 -3.66 4.95
CA LEU A 35 15.10 -4.17 3.69
C LEU A 35 16.15 -4.24 2.57
N GLU A 36 17.12 -3.33 2.55
CA GLU A 36 18.15 -3.35 1.49
C GLU A 36 19.11 -4.52 1.63
N THR A 37 19.41 -4.90 2.87
CA THR A 37 20.29 -6.03 3.19
C THR A 37 19.56 -7.37 3.31
N ALA A 38 18.22 -7.35 3.22
CA ALA A 38 17.41 -8.56 3.34
C ALA A 38 17.70 -9.56 2.22
N PRO A 39 17.70 -10.86 2.53
CA PRO A 39 17.79 -11.88 1.49
C PRO A 39 16.65 -11.80 0.49
N VAL A 40 16.99 -11.86 -0.80
CA VAL A 40 16.02 -11.99 -1.87
C VAL A 40 15.62 -13.45 -1.99
N LEU A 41 14.34 -13.75 -1.76
CA LEU A 41 13.80 -15.09 -1.95
C LEU A 41 13.59 -15.38 -3.44
N LEU A 42 12.98 -14.42 -4.15
CA LEU A 42 12.54 -14.62 -5.52
C LEU A 42 12.45 -13.30 -6.26
N THR A 43 12.63 -13.31 -7.58
CA THR A 43 12.35 -12.18 -8.46
C THR A 43 11.11 -12.48 -9.29
N LEU A 44 10.11 -11.59 -9.19
CA LEU A 44 8.83 -11.64 -9.92
C LEU A 44 8.50 -10.22 -10.39
N ASP A 45 8.92 -9.85 -11.59
CA ASP A 45 8.82 -8.47 -12.11
C ASP A 45 7.39 -7.95 -12.20
N THR A 46 6.39 -8.85 -12.27
CA THR A 46 4.98 -8.51 -12.38
C THR A 46 4.20 -8.72 -11.08
N ALA A 47 4.89 -8.88 -9.94
CA ALA A 47 4.21 -9.10 -8.66
C ALA A 47 3.49 -7.83 -8.18
N GLU A 48 2.24 -8.03 -7.73
CA GLU A 48 1.33 -6.97 -7.30
C GLU A 48 0.98 -7.07 -5.81
N ASP A 49 0.86 -8.30 -5.28
CA ASP A 49 0.40 -8.55 -3.92
C ASP A 49 0.93 -9.86 -3.35
N LEU A 50 0.91 -9.99 -2.02
CA LEU A 50 1.21 -11.20 -1.27
C LEU A 50 0.06 -11.53 -0.32
N ALA A 51 -0.21 -12.82 -0.16
CA ALA A 51 -1.12 -13.35 0.86
C ALA A 51 -0.55 -14.58 1.54
N THR A 52 -1.08 -14.95 2.69
CA THR A 52 -0.71 -16.18 3.39
C THR A 52 -1.93 -16.86 4.00
N ASP A 53 -1.92 -18.19 4.01
CA ASP A 53 -2.86 -19.01 4.76
C ASP A 53 -2.30 -19.46 6.13
N GLY A 54 -1.13 -18.91 6.52
CA GLY A 54 -0.37 -19.27 7.72
C GLY A 54 0.64 -20.40 7.51
N SER A 55 0.49 -21.19 6.44
CA SER A 55 1.38 -22.29 6.08
C SER A 55 2.16 -22.02 4.80
N HIS A 56 1.54 -21.35 3.85
CA HIS A 56 2.10 -21.01 2.54
C HIS A 56 1.97 -19.51 2.28
N VAL A 57 2.84 -19.01 1.42
CA VAL A 57 2.75 -17.66 0.87
C VAL A 57 2.33 -17.73 -0.58
N TYR A 58 1.42 -16.87 -0.96
CA TYR A 58 0.92 -16.73 -2.33
C TYR A 58 1.27 -15.34 -2.87
N ALA A 59 1.54 -15.27 -4.16
CA ALA A 59 1.81 -14.03 -4.87
C ALA A 59 0.84 -13.84 -6.02
N ALA A 60 0.31 -12.62 -6.15
CA ALA A 60 -0.32 -12.15 -7.36
C ALA A 60 0.79 -11.68 -8.32
N ALA A 61 0.96 -12.31 -9.46
CA ALA A 61 2.03 -11.98 -10.41
C ALA A 61 1.51 -12.04 -11.86
N GLY A 62 1.41 -10.87 -12.47
CA GLY A 62 0.82 -10.76 -13.80
C GLY A 62 -0.61 -11.27 -13.80
N GLN A 63 -0.91 -12.25 -14.64
CA GLN A 63 -2.22 -12.88 -14.74
C GLN A 63 -2.39 -14.09 -13.81
N SER A 64 -1.37 -14.42 -13.01
CA SER A 64 -1.34 -15.67 -12.27
C SER A 64 -1.35 -15.44 -10.77
N VAL A 65 -1.94 -16.40 -10.05
CA VAL A 65 -1.72 -16.64 -8.63
C VAL A 65 -0.70 -17.75 -8.49
N LEU A 66 0.40 -17.44 -7.82
CA LEU A 66 1.51 -18.35 -7.57
C LEU A 66 1.55 -18.71 -6.08
N ARG A 67 1.81 -19.97 -5.75
CA ARG A 67 2.26 -20.37 -4.40
C ARG A 67 3.79 -20.34 -4.39
N LEU A 68 4.34 -19.70 -3.39
CA LEU A 68 5.80 -19.59 -3.22
C LEU A 68 6.30 -20.83 -2.46
N ASP A 69 6.78 -21.81 -3.19
CA ASP A 69 7.46 -22.99 -2.65
C ASP A 69 8.99 -22.74 -2.64
N HIS A 70 9.74 -23.44 -1.79
CA HIS A 70 11.17 -23.18 -1.56
C HIS A 70 12.04 -23.20 -2.82
N ASP A 71 11.72 -24.03 -3.79
CA ASP A 71 12.56 -24.21 -4.97
C ASP A 71 12.09 -23.42 -6.18
N GLN A 72 10.78 -23.40 -6.44
CA GLN A 72 10.18 -22.64 -7.54
C GLN A 72 8.72 -22.32 -7.23
N PRO A 73 8.20 -21.15 -7.69
CA PRO A 73 6.79 -20.84 -7.53
C PRO A 73 5.93 -21.78 -8.36
N THR A 74 4.84 -22.25 -7.75
CA THR A 74 3.86 -23.11 -8.42
C THR A 74 2.64 -22.26 -8.83
N GLU A 75 2.29 -22.28 -10.12
CA GLU A 75 1.07 -21.62 -10.59
C GLU A 75 -0.18 -22.37 -10.10
N ILE A 76 -0.99 -21.68 -9.30
CA ILE A 76 -2.25 -22.20 -8.77
C ILE A 76 -3.40 -21.94 -9.72
N HIS A 77 -3.44 -20.74 -10.31
CA HIS A 77 -4.47 -20.35 -11.25
C HIS A 77 -4.00 -19.22 -12.16
N ARG A 78 -4.52 -19.18 -13.40
CA ARG A 78 -4.27 -18.12 -14.39
C ARG A 78 -5.58 -17.50 -14.84
N PHE A 79 -5.62 -16.17 -14.84
CA PHE A 79 -6.76 -15.37 -15.30
C PHE A 79 -6.52 -14.79 -16.69
N GLY A 80 -7.57 -14.22 -17.29
CA GLY A 80 -7.47 -13.44 -18.52
C GLY A 80 -6.95 -12.01 -18.35
N GLY A 81 -6.93 -11.50 -17.11
CA GLY A 81 -6.49 -10.15 -16.74
C GLY A 81 -5.46 -10.16 -15.63
N MET A 82 -4.94 -8.98 -15.29
CA MET A 82 -3.93 -8.79 -14.24
C MET A 82 -4.51 -9.01 -12.85
N VAL A 83 -3.83 -9.78 -12.01
CA VAL A 83 -4.20 -9.95 -10.60
C VAL A 83 -3.67 -8.78 -9.79
N THR A 84 -4.57 -7.93 -9.29
CA THR A 84 -4.21 -6.67 -8.59
C THR A 84 -4.24 -6.78 -7.07
N ALA A 85 -4.97 -7.76 -6.52
CA ALA A 85 -5.01 -8.03 -5.09
C ALA A 85 -5.35 -9.50 -4.83
N LEU A 86 -4.92 -9.99 -3.68
CA LEU A 86 -5.07 -11.39 -3.28
C LEU A 86 -5.26 -11.47 -1.76
N CYS A 87 -6.13 -12.36 -1.28
CA CYS A 87 -6.12 -12.79 0.11
C CYS A 87 -6.55 -14.25 0.27
N CYS A 88 -6.06 -14.89 1.31
CA CYS A 88 -6.51 -16.22 1.72
C CYS A 88 -7.76 -16.09 2.60
N LEU A 89 -8.74 -16.94 2.34
CA LEU A 89 -9.98 -17.04 3.11
C LEU A 89 -9.96 -18.32 3.99
N PRO A 90 -10.72 -18.34 5.08
CA PRO A 90 -10.88 -19.55 5.86
C PRO A 90 -11.33 -20.74 4.99
N GLY A 91 -10.79 -21.94 5.30
CA GLY A 91 -11.10 -23.15 4.52
C GLY A 91 -10.26 -23.33 3.25
N GLY A 92 -9.19 -22.56 3.07
CA GLY A 92 -8.20 -22.76 1.99
C GLY A 92 -8.64 -22.19 0.62
N SER A 93 -9.68 -21.37 0.58
CA SER A 93 -10.05 -20.64 -0.63
C SER A 93 -9.29 -19.32 -0.75
N LEU A 94 -9.22 -18.78 -1.97
CA LEU A 94 -8.57 -17.51 -2.26
C LEU A 94 -9.60 -16.51 -2.80
N ALA A 95 -9.50 -15.27 -2.37
CA ALA A 95 -10.17 -14.15 -3.04
C ALA A 95 -9.14 -13.38 -3.86
N VAL A 96 -9.50 -13.06 -5.09
CA VAL A 96 -8.59 -12.48 -6.09
C VAL A 96 -9.28 -11.33 -6.80
N ALA A 97 -8.60 -10.20 -6.92
CA ALA A 97 -9.05 -9.08 -7.74
C ALA A 97 -8.38 -9.15 -9.12
N VAL A 98 -9.18 -9.07 -10.18
CA VAL A 98 -8.71 -9.13 -11.58
C VAL A 98 -8.95 -7.78 -12.24
N ASP A 99 -7.89 -7.20 -12.83
CA ASP A 99 -7.84 -5.87 -13.46
C ASP A 99 -8.33 -4.73 -12.54
N GLY A 100 -8.39 -5.00 -11.22
CA GLY A 100 -9.02 -4.08 -10.26
C GLY A 100 -10.52 -3.90 -10.42
N ARG A 101 -11.17 -4.65 -11.31
CA ARG A 101 -12.57 -4.50 -11.72
C ARG A 101 -13.49 -5.64 -11.36
N GLU A 102 -12.93 -6.74 -10.98
CA GLU A 102 -13.66 -7.93 -10.58
C GLU A 102 -12.98 -8.58 -9.38
N VAL A 103 -13.77 -9.03 -8.41
CA VAL A 103 -13.31 -9.89 -7.32
C VAL A 103 -13.90 -11.27 -7.51
N ARG A 104 -13.08 -12.31 -7.48
CA ARG A 104 -13.47 -13.74 -7.64
C ARG A 104 -13.02 -14.55 -6.45
N ILE A 105 -13.78 -15.60 -6.16
CA ILE A 105 -13.42 -16.61 -5.18
C ILE A 105 -12.97 -17.86 -5.92
N LEU A 106 -11.82 -18.41 -5.50
CA LEU A 106 -11.26 -19.66 -6.00
C LEU A 106 -11.26 -20.71 -4.90
N GLY A 107 -11.87 -21.82 -5.16
CA GLY A 107 -11.94 -22.98 -4.27
C GLY A 107 -12.91 -22.81 -3.11
N GLY A 108 -13.09 -23.89 -2.34
CA GLY A 108 -13.98 -23.94 -1.18
C GLY A 108 -15.46 -23.87 -1.53
N THR A 109 -16.28 -23.57 -0.53
CA THR A 109 -17.75 -23.56 -0.66
C THR A 109 -18.31 -22.39 -1.48
N HIS A 110 -17.49 -21.36 -1.72
CA HIS A 110 -17.89 -20.15 -2.46
C HIS A 110 -17.21 -20.06 -3.83
N ASP A 111 -16.63 -21.15 -4.30
CA ASP A 111 -15.94 -21.20 -5.59
C ASP A 111 -16.81 -20.66 -6.74
N GLY A 112 -16.20 -19.85 -7.60
CA GLY A 112 -16.87 -19.22 -8.74
C GLY A 112 -17.71 -17.99 -8.44
N LYS A 113 -17.94 -17.63 -7.16
CA LYS A 113 -18.57 -16.34 -6.83
C LYS A 113 -17.72 -15.18 -7.30
N HIS A 114 -18.37 -14.15 -7.82
CA HIS A 114 -17.68 -12.96 -8.30
C HIS A 114 -18.52 -11.69 -8.17
N TRP A 115 -17.85 -10.55 -8.04
CA TRP A 115 -18.45 -9.21 -7.93
C TRP A 115 -17.71 -8.27 -8.87
N THR A 116 -18.46 -7.51 -9.66
CA THR A 116 -17.96 -6.46 -10.56
C THR A 116 -18.41 -5.07 -10.12
N SER A 117 -19.28 -5.01 -9.10
CA SER A 117 -19.82 -3.76 -8.57
C SER A 117 -20.15 -3.87 -7.08
N VAL A 118 -20.18 -2.72 -6.41
CA VAL A 118 -20.64 -2.56 -5.03
C VAL A 118 -21.63 -1.40 -4.99
N ALA A 119 -22.78 -1.59 -4.33
CA ALA A 119 -23.85 -0.57 -4.25
C ALA A 119 -24.22 0.00 -5.64
N ASN A 120 -24.37 -0.86 -6.64
CA ASN A 120 -24.68 -0.55 -8.05
C ASN A 120 -23.62 0.36 -8.74
N ARG A 121 -22.40 0.39 -8.25
CA ARG A 121 -21.28 1.14 -8.83
C ARG A 121 -20.16 0.18 -9.22
N PRO A 122 -19.68 0.19 -10.46
CA PRO A 122 -18.58 -0.68 -10.90
C PRO A 122 -17.34 -0.57 -10.01
N LEU A 123 -16.62 -1.67 -9.85
CA LEU A 123 -15.26 -1.70 -9.33
C LEU A 123 -14.30 -1.21 -10.41
N ASN A 124 -13.19 -0.55 -10.01
CA ASN A 124 -12.24 0.00 -10.97
C ASN A 124 -10.77 -0.15 -10.56
N ALA A 125 -10.46 -0.04 -9.27
CA ALA A 125 -9.09 -0.07 -8.78
C ALA A 125 -9.01 -0.86 -7.46
N VAL A 126 -9.54 -2.09 -7.46
CA VAL A 126 -9.41 -2.98 -6.29
C VAL A 126 -7.94 -3.35 -6.11
N ASN A 127 -7.35 -2.90 -5.01
CA ASN A 127 -5.91 -2.99 -4.74
C ASN A 127 -5.56 -3.63 -3.39
N ALA A 128 -6.55 -3.95 -2.55
CA ALA A 128 -6.36 -4.81 -1.40
C ALA A 128 -7.64 -5.57 -1.05
N LEU A 129 -7.46 -6.79 -0.55
CA LEU A 129 -8.48 -7.70 -0.07
C LEU A 129 -8.08 -8.20 1.32
N ALA A 130 -9.07 -8.42 2.19
CA ALA A 130 -8.86 -9.07 3.48
C ALA A 130 -10.12 -9.84 3.90
N PRO A 131 -10.03 -10.99 4.59
CA PRO A 131 -11.21 -11.62 5.17
C PRO A 131 -11.81 -10.73 6.26
N THR A 132 -13.13 -10.81 6.51
CA THR A 132 -13.72 -10.22 7.70
C THR A 132 -13.25 -10.96 8.95
N ALA A 133 -13.30 -10.31 10.13
CA ALA A 133 -12.84 -10.92 11.40
C ALA A 133 -13.57 -12.23 11.75
N ASP A 134 -14.82 -12.37 11.35
CA ASP A 134 -15.62 -13.59 11.52
C ASP A 134 -15.43 -14.63 10.41
N GLY A 135 -14.62 -14.32 9.40
CA GLY A 135 -14.33 -15.17 8.24
C GLY A 135 -15.53 -15.39 7.28
N ARG A 136 -16.67 -14.71 7.50
CA ARG A 136 -17.90 -14.90 6.70
C ARG A 136 -18.00 -13.99 5.48
N GLY A 137 -17.13 -13.02 5.40
CA GLY A 137 -17.13 -12.02 4.34
C GLY A 137 -15.73 -11.63 3.90
N LEU A 138 -15.70 -10.72 2.96
CA LEU A 138 -14.50 -10.15 2.38
C LEU A 138 -14.55 -8.63 2.46
N LEU A 139 -13.47 -8.03 2.89
CA LEU A 139 -13.23 -6.59 2.84
C LEU A 139 -12.41 -6.27 1.58
N LEU A 140 -12.68 -5.13 0.96
CA LEU A 140 -11.90 -4.64 -0.16
C LEU A 140 -11.70 -3.13 -0.10
N THR A 141 -10.60 -2.67 -0.69
CA THR A 141 -10.43 -1.28 -1.10
C THR A 141 -10.51 -1.16 -2.61
N ASP A 142 -11.19 -0.12 -3.07
CA ASP A 142 -11.24 0.33 -4.46
C ASP A 142 -10.63 1.75 -4.47
N GLY A 143 -9.36 1.84 -4.83
CA GLY A 143 -8.52 3.03 -4.61
C GLY A 143 -8.99 4.25 -5.37
N SER A 144 -9.56 4.06 -6.56
CA SER A 144 -10.09 5.14 -7.40
C SER A 144 -11.19 4.63 -8.31
N ARG A 145 -12.25 5.42 -8.45
CA ARG A 145 -13.29 5.18 -9.47
C ARG A 145 -12.95 5.80 -10.82
N GLU A 146 -11.95 6.65 -10.87
CA GLU A 146 -11.57 7.44 -12.07
C GLU A 146 -10.36 6.84 -12.79
N HIS A 147 -9.43 6.26 -12.04
CA HIS A 147 -8.18 5.71 -12.56
C HIS A 147 -7.99 4.26 -12.10
N PRO A 148 -7.66 3.33 -13.01
CA PRO A 148 -7.34 1.95 -12.65
C PRO A 148 -6.01 1.86 -11.90
N CYS A 149 -5.70 0.69 -11.32
CA CYS A 149 -4.55 0.48 -10.45
C CYS A 149 -3.21 0.93 -11.05
N GLU A 150 -2.97 0.63 -12.32
CA GLU A 150 -1.73 1.00 -13.03
C GLU A 150 -1.59 2.52 -13.24
N ARG A 151 -2.70 3.26 -13.14
CA ARG A 151 -2.72 4.72 -13.27
C ARG A 151 -2.79 5.45 -11.93
N TRP A 152 -2.33 4.82 -10.85
CA TRP A 152 -2.31 5.41 -9.51
C TRP A 152 -1.64 6.80 -9.45
N CYS A 153 -0.55 6.98 -10.21
CA CYS A 153 0.14 8.27 -10.28
C CYS A 153 -0.73 9.36 -10.92
N HIS A 154 -1.57 9.01 -11.91
CA HIS A 154 -2.55 9.94 -12.48
C HIS A 154 -3.62 10.33 -11.46
N ASP A 155 -4.09 9.37 -10.66
CA ASP A 155 -5.03 9.64 -9.57
C ASP A 155 -4.44 10.61 -8.56
N LEU A 156 -3.22 10.38 -8.07
CA LEU A 156 -2.51 11.31 -7.20
C LEU A 156 -2.42 12.72 -7.82
N MET A 157 -1.91 12.80 -9.05
CA MET A 157 -1.68 14.07 -9.73
C MET A 157 -2.98 14.76 -10.13
N SER A 158 -4.11 14.06 -10.21
CA SER A 158 -5.45 14.66 -10.39
C SER A 158 -6.04 15.17 -9.08
N GLY A 159 -5.47 14.77 -7.94
CA GLY A 159 -6.01 15.05 -6.60
C GLY A 159 -7.17 14.13 -6.26
N GLY A 160 -7.06 12.83 -6.61
CA GLY A 160 -8.10 11.82 -6.48
C GLY A 160 -8.67 11.71 -5.07
N ARG A 161 -10.01 11.59 -4.99
CA ARG A 161 -10.80 11.45 -3.76
C ARG A 161 -11.99 10.53 -3.95
N SER A 162 -11.95 9.68 -4.96
CA SER A 162 -13.05 8.80 -5.32
C SER A 162 -12.90 7.38 -4.78
N GLY A 163 -11.87 7.14 -3.97
CA GLY A 163 -11.62 5.86 -3.32
C GLY A 163 -12.71 5.48 -2.32
N ARG A 164 -12.90 4.18 -2.14
CA ARG A 164 -13.89 3.60 -1.22
C ARG A 164 -13.40 2.29 -0.63
N ALA A 165 -14.04 1.87 0.44
CA ALA A 165 -13.92 0.54 1.00
C ALA A 165 -15.29 -0.15 1.04
N ALA A 166 -15.31 -1.46 0.89
CA ALA A 166 -16.54 -2.22 0.86
C ALA A 166 -16.38 -3.57 1.59
N GLN A 167 -17.53 -4.11 1.97
CA GLN A 167 -17.65 -5.45 2.53
C GLN A 167 -18.59 -6.28 1.64
N LEU A 168 -18.14 -7.46 1.29
CA LEU A 168 -18.89 -8.48 0.58
C LEU A 168 -19.30 -9.57 1.58
N ASP A 169 -20.55 -9.99 1.54
CA ASP A 169 -21.02 -11.15 2.29
C ASP A 169 -20.97 -12.37 1.36
N LEU A 170 -20.15 -13.35 1.73
CA LEU A 170 -19.96 -14.55 0.90
C LEU A 170 -21.17 -15.49 0.94
N HIS A 171 -22.04 -15.41 1.95
CA HIS A 171 -23.23 -16.25 2.10
C HIS A 171 -24.47 -15.61 1.48
N ALA A 172 -24.72 -14.33 1.78
CA ALA A 172 -25.88 -13.61 1.30
C ALA A 172 -25.72 -13.05 -0.12
N ASP A 173 -24.52 -13.19 -0.72
CA ASP A 173 -24.18 -12.67 -2.05
C ASP A 173 -24.45 -11.15 -2.18
N SER A 174 -24.26 -10.43 -1.09
CA SER A 174 -24.50 -8.99 -1.00
C SER A 174 -23.22 -8.20 -0.83
N ALA A 175 -23.24 -6.96 -1.27
CA ALA A 175 -22.11 -6.05 -1.20
C ALA A 175 -22.55 -4.68 -0.68
N ARG A 176 -21.84 -4.14 0.31
CA ARG A 176 -22.11 -2.82 0.86
C ARG A 176 -20.86 -1.97 0.93
N GLU A 177 -21.00 -0.69 0.63
CA GLU A 177 -19.96 0.31 0.85
C GLU A 177 -19.87 0.61 2.36
N ILE A 178 -18.67 0.61 2.93
CA ILE A 178 -18.42 0.90 4.36
C ILE A 178 -17.71 2.23 4.56
N ALA A 179 -17.01 2.73 3.55
CA ALA A 179 -16.41 4.07 3.54
C ALA A 179 -16.29 4.56 2.09
N ASN A 180 -16.37 5.88 1.89
CA ASN A 180 -16.22 6.51 0.57
C ASN A 180 -15.53 7.88 0.66
N GLY A 181 -15.24 8.47 -0.49
CA GLY A 181 -14.56 9.76 -0.57
C GLY A 181 -13.11 9.69 -0.08
N LEU A 182 -12.51 8.50 -0.08
CA LEU A 182 -11.16 8.25 0.40
C LEU A 182 -10.13 8.73 -0.63
N LYS A 183 -9.01 9.21 -0.13
CA LYS A 183 -7.87 9.64 -0.95
C LYS A 183 -6.97 8.43 -1.25
N TYR A 184 -7.39 7.63 -2.21
CA TYR A 184 -6.75 6.38 -2.61
C TYR A 184 -6.64 5.39 -1.45
N ALA A 185 -7.77 4.75 -1.11
CA ALA A 185 -7.75 3.64 -0.18
C ALA A 185 -6.89 2.51 -0.75
N PHE A 186 -5.84 2.10 -0.02
CA PHE A 186 -4.92 1.08 -0.53
C PHE A 186 -4.92 -0.18 0.33
N GLY A 187 -4.80 -0.07 1.65
CA GLY A 187 -4.81 -1.20 2.56
C GLY A 187 -6.11 -1.28 3.34
N ILE A 188 -6.55 -2.49 3.65
CA ILE A 188 -7.68 -2.75 4.53
C ILE A 188 -7.38 -3.98 5.39
N CYS A 189 -7.69 -3.89 6.69
CA CYS A 189 -7.42 -4.99 7.62
C CYS A 189 -8.44 -4.97 8.77
N PRO A 190 -9.03 -6.10 9.15
CA PRO A 190 -9.77 -6.19 10.40
C PRO A 190 -8.80 -6.06 11.59
N ALA A 191 -9.18 -5.23 12.58
CA ALA A 191 -8.41 -4.97 13.78
C ALA A 191 -9.33 -5.07 15.02
N GLY A 192 -9.53 -6.28 15.49
CA GLY A 192 -10.52 -6.57 16.51
C GLY A 192 -11.94 -6.28 16.02
N ALA A 193 -12.66 -5.38 16.71
CA ALA A 193 -13.98 -4.93 16.27
C ALA A 193 -13.95 -3.81 15.22
N ALA A 194 -12.77 -3.23 14.96
CA ALA A 194 -12.57 -2.16 14.00
C ALA A 194 -12.08 -2.69 12.67
N ILE A 195 -12.17 -1.84 11.64
CA ILE A 195 -11.54 -2.05 10.33
C ILE A 195 -10.61 -0.87 10.09
N TRP A 196 -9.34 -1.15 9.83
CA TRP A 196 -8.36 -0.13 9.50
C TRP A 196 -8.20 -0.01 7.99
N ILE A 197 -8.07 1.23 7.50
CA ILE A 197 -7.92 1.55 6.09
C ILE A 197 -6.76 2.53 5.94
N SER A 198 -5.80 2.24 5.07
CA SER A 198 -4.78 3.21 4.69
C SER A 198 -5.30 4.12 3.56
N GLU A 199 -5.08 5.42 3.70
CA GLU A 199 -5.31 6.43 2.66
C GLU A 199 -3.97 6.96 2.17
N SER A 200 -3.50 6.49 1.02
CA SER A 200 -2.15 6.81 0.52
C SER A 200 -1.94 8.30 0.31
N TRP A 201 -2.88 8.99 -0.36
CA TRP A 201 -2.76 10.42 -0.65
C TRP A 201 -3.09 11.33 0.54
N ALA A 202 -3.60 10.75 1.63
CA ALA A 202 -3.79 11.46 2.88
C ALA A 202 -2.69 11.16 3.91
N HIS A 203 -1.75 10.26 3.59
CA HIS A 203 -0.63 9.88 4.45
C HIS A 203 -1.08 9.45 5.84
N ARG A 204 -2.10 8.61 5.90
CA ARG A 204 -2.72 8.20 7.17
C ARG A 204 -3.31 6.80 7.13
N VAL A 205 -3.58 6.28 8.32
CA VAL A 205 -4.46 5.13 8.53
C VAL A 205 -5.66 5.61 9.33
N ILE A 206 -6.85 5.22 8.91
CA ILE A 206 -8.12 5.56 9.58
C ILE A 206 -8.79 4.30 10.11
N THR A 207 -9.62 4.47 11.12
CA THR A 207 -10.60 3.47 11.56
C THR A 207 -11.91 3.71 10.82
N CYS A 208 -12.45 2.68 10.18
CA CYS A 208 -13.74 2.73 9.49
C CYS A 208 -14.88 2.94 10.51
N GLY A 209 -15.84 3.79 10.17
CA GLY A 209 -16.93 4.19 11.05
C GLY A 209 -16.65 5.52 11.77
N ASP A 210 -17.04 5.64 13.02
CA ASP A 210 -16.93 6.89 13.79
C ASP A 210 -15.56 7.13 14.43
N GLY A 211 -14.63 6.18 14.23
CA GLY A 211 -13.25 6.31 14.68
C GLY A 211 -12.47 7.29 13.82
N GLY A 212 -11.84 8.26 14.43
CA GLY A 212 -10.98 9.21 13.74
C GLY A 212 -9.72 8.55 13.12
N PRO A 213 -8.75 9.34 12.67
CA PRO A 213 -7.49 8.82 12.18
C PRO A 213 -6.73 8.08 13.30
N LEU A 214 -6.23 6.89 12.98
CA LEU A 214 -5.37 6.08 13.84
C LEU A 214 -3.92 6.59 13.79
N LEU A 215 -3.41 6.80 12.58
CA LEU A 215 -2.10 7.38 12.29
C LEU A 215 -2.29 8.54 11.32
N GLU A 216 -1.68 9.67 11.60
CA GLU A 216 -1.73 10.86 10.75
C GLU A 216 -0.33 11.37 10.42
N TYR A 217 -0.25 12.16 9.36
CA TYR A 217 0.97 12.86 8.98
C TYR A 217 2.18 11.94 8.77
N LEU A 218 1.95 10.73 8.26
CA LEU A 218 3.04 9.82 7.94
C LEU A 218 4.00 10.49 6.94
N PRO A 219 5.32 10.32 7.09
CA PRO A 219 6.31 10.82 6.13
C PRO A 219 6.36 10.02 4.83
N VAL A 220 5.38 9.16 4.61
CA VAL A 220 5.33 8.17 3.54
C VAL A 220 3.94 8.07 2.93
N TYR A 221 3.84 7.35 1.80
CA TYR A 221 2.60 6.92 1.17
C TYR A 221 2.29 5.48 1.62
N PRO A 222 1.37 5.29 2.59
CA PRO A 222 1.04 3.96 3.10
C PRO A 222 0.33 3.13 2.02
N SER A 223 0.60 1.83 2.02
CA SER A 223 -0.03 0.84 1.16
C SER A 223 -0.82 -0.20 1.97
N ARG A 224 -0.51 -1.48 1.89
CA ARG A 224 -1.30 -2.53 2.54
C ARG A 224 -1.04 -2.65 4.03
N ILE A 225 -2.03 -3.18 4.74
CA ILE A 225 -1.96 -3.50 6.17
C ILE A 225 -2.29 -4.99 6.30
N THR A 226 -1.46 -5.72 7.02
CA THR A 226 -1.66 -7.15 7.28
C THR A 226 -1.43 -7.46 8.75
N PRO A 227 -2.10 -8.47 9.32
CA PRO A 227 -1.86 -8.85 10.69
C PRO A 227 -0.48 -9.47 10.87
N ALA A 228 0.11 -9.29 12.04
CA ALA A 228 1.31 -9.99 12.48
C ALA A 228 0.92 -11.17 13.39
N ALA A 229 1.70 -12.26 13.36
CA ALA A 229 1.34 -13.51 14.03
C ALA A 229 1.20 -13.39 15.55
N GLU A 230 2.07 -12.61 16.20
CA GLU A 230 2.07 -12.39 17.65
C GLU A 230 1.28 -11.14 18.07
N GLY A 231 0.33 -10.71 17.24
CA GLY A 231 -0.49 -9.51 17.46
C GLY A 231 0.13 -8.26 16.85
N GLY A 232 -0.70 -7.21 16.68
CA GLY A 232 -0.33 -6.00 15.93
C GLY A 232 -0.33 -6.22 14.42
N PHE A 233 0.35 -5.35 13.65
CA PHE A 233 0.20 -5.31 12.21
C PHE A 233 1.49 -4.91 11.50
N TRP A 234 1.57 -5.24 10.22
CA TRP A 234 2.56 -4.77 9.28
C TRP A 234 1.91 -3.77 8.32
N LEU A 235 2.36 -2.52 8.34
CA LEU A 235 1.94 -1.48 7.40
C LEU A 235 3.07 -1.26 6.40
N THR A 236 2.80 -1.44 5.13
CA THR A 236 3.76 -1.14 4.07
C THR A 236 3.61 0.29 3.56
N ALA A 237 4.70 0.86 3.03
CA ALA A 237 4.68 2.13 2.35
C ALA A 237 5.60 2.10 1.13
N PHE A 238 5.06 2.48 -0.02
CA PHE A 238 5.75 2.27 -1.30
C PHE A 238 6.75 3.38 -1.64
N THR A 239 6.64 4.57 -1.02
CA THR A 239 7.62 5.63 -1.17
C THR A 239 7.54 6.64 -0.03
N ALA A 240 8.59 7.44 0.13
CA ALA A 240 8.64 8.57 1.05
C ALA A 240 7.99 9.81 0.42
N ARG A 241 7.45 10.70 1.23
CA ARG A 241 7.04 12.04 0.82
C ARG A 241 8.27 12.89 0.54
N THR A 242 8.16 13.77 -0.45
CA THR A 242 9.23 14.73 -0.76
C THR A 242 8.67 16.14 -0.81
N GLN A 243 9.41 17.12 -0.30
CA GLN A 243 8.96 18.51 -0.31
C GLN A 243 8.63 19.00 -1.72
N LEU A 244 9.39 18.56 -2.72
CA LEU A 244 9.17 18.95 -4.10
C LEU A 244 7.84 18.41 -4.63
N VAL A 245 7.52 17.14 -4.37
CA VAL A 245 6.23 16.55 -4.77
C VAL A 245 5.07 17.22 -4.04
N GLU A 246 5.18 17.41 -2.71
CA GLU A 246 4.15 18.09 -1.94
C GLU A 246 3.90 19.52 -2.44
N PHE A 247 4.95 20.24 -2.81
CA PHE A 247 4.82 21.56 -3.43
C PHE A 247 4.08 21.48 -4.77
N VAL A 248 4.48 20.58 -5.67
CA VAL A 248 3.84 20.40 -6.99
C VAL A 248 2.38 19.99 -6.84
N LEU A 249 2.05 19.16 -5.86
CA LEU A 249 0.65 18.76 -5.60
C LEU A 249 -0.23 19.97 -5.20
N GLN A 250 0.32 21.00 -4.58
CA GLN A 250 -0.40 22.23 -4.21
C GLN A 250 -0.52 23.20 -5.39
N GLU A 251 0.46 23.24 -6.29
CA GLU A 251 0.51 24.14 -7.44
C GLU A 251 -0.37 23.65 -8.60
N THR A 252 -1.68 23.82 -8.46
CA THR A 252 -2.68 23.25 -9.38
C THR A 252 -2.47 23.62 -10.84
N ALA A 253 -2.10 24.89 -11.13
CA ALA A 253 -1.88 25.34 -12.52
C ALA A 253 -0.67 24.65 -13.14
N TYR A 254 0.45 24.62 -12.42
CA TYR A 254 1.67 23.93 -12.84
C TYR A 254 1.43 22.42 -13.03
N ARG A 255 0.84 21.77 -12.05
CA ARG A 255 0.54 20.34 -12.07
C ARG A 255 -0.30 19.94 -13.28
N ARG A 256 -1.40 20.68 -13.56
CA ARG A 256 -2.26 20.42 -14.72
C ARG A 256 -1.51 20.64 -16.04
N ARG A 257 -0.64 21.64 -16.11
CA ARG A 257 0.20 21.89 -17.29
C ARG A 257 1.19 20.74 -17.50
N MET A 258 1.90 20.32 -16.45
CA MET A 258 2.80 19.18 -16.49
C MET A 258 2.10 17.90 -16.99
N MET A 259 0.89 17.61 -16.47
CA MET A 259 0.13 16.43 -16.88
C MET A 259 -0.31 16.46 -18.35
N ARG A 260 -0.45 17.63 -18.97
CA ARG A 260 -0.82 17.75 -20.40
C ARG A 260 0.39 17.71 -21.33
N GLU A 261 1.50 18.27 -20.91
CA GLU A 261 2.64 18.58 -21.80
C GLU A 261 3.82 17.62 -21.62
N ILE A 262 3.88 16.90 -20.51
CA ILE A 262 5.00 16.02 -20.15
C ILE A 262 4.52 14.57 -20.06
N GLU A 263 5.34 13.63 -20.56
CA GLU A 263 5.07 12.21 -20.39
C GLU A 263 5.08 11.81 -18.90
N PRO A 264 4.17 10.91 -18.44
CA PRO A 264 4.05 10.55 -17.05
C PRO A 264 5.33 10.06 -16.37
N ARG A 265 6.22 9.39 -17.11
CA ARG A 265 7.53 8.94 -16.59
C ARG A 265 8.44 10.08 -16.14
N PHE A 266 8.24 11.29 -16.70
CA PHE A 266 9.03 12.48 -16.39
C PHE A 266 8.33 13.45 -15.45
N TRP A 267 7.15 13.10 -14.91
CA TRP A 267 6.48 13.97 -13.95
C TRP A 267 7.28 14.09 -12.65
N ILE A 268 7.19 15.23 -12.02
CA ILE A 268 7.61 15.43 -10.63
C ILE A 268 6.54 14.76 -9.76
N ALA A 269 6.73 13.48 -9.52
CA ALA A 269 5.79 12.60 -8.85
C ALA A 269 6.54 11.45 -8.16
N PRO A 270 5.95 10.80 -7.16
CA PRO A 270 6.50 9.60 -6.57
C PRO A 270 6.70 8.50 -7.63
N LYS A 271 7.66 7.64 -7.41
CA LYS A 271 7.95 6.46 -8.24
C LYS A 271 8.11 5.21 -7.37
N LEU A 272 7.93 4.05 -7.98
CA LEU A 272 8.15 2.78 -7.30
C LEU A 272 9.61 2.33 -7.36
N SER A 273 10.34 2.72 -8.41
CA SER A 273 11.75 2.37 -8.63
C SER A 273 12.64 3.60 -8.72
N ALA A 274 13.93 3.39 -8.52
CA ALA A 274 14.94 4.41 -8.76
C ALA A 274 14.96 4.85 -10.24
N SER A 275 15.53 6.02 -10.49
CA SER A 275 15.65 6.58 -11.83
C SER A 275 16.59 5.75 -12.72
N GLU A 276 16.16 5.47 -13.93
CA GLU A 276 16.93 4.73 -14.94
C GLU A 276 17.56 5.64 -15.99
N THR A 277 17.19 6.92 -16.02
CA THR A 277 17.63 7.86 -17.03
C THR A 277 17.85 9.26 -16.49
N PHE A 278 18.84 9.97 -17.05
CA PHE A 278 19.12 11.38 -16.71
C PHE A 278 18.02 12.35 -17.16
N LEU A 279 17.09 11.92 -18.00
CA LEU A 279 15.95 12.74 -18.41
C LEU A 279 14.86 12.82 -17.34
N GLU A 280 14.90 11.95 -16.37
CA GLU A 280 13.96 11.99 -15.26
C GLU A 280 14.27 13.16 -14.31
N PRO A 281 13.25 13.85 -13.77
CA PRO A 281 13.48 14.93 -12.83
C PRO A 281 14.33 14.45 -11.64
N MET A 282 15.46 15.09 -11.41
CA MET A 282 16.26 14.86 -10.22
C MET A 282 15.54 15.46 -9.02
N GLN A 283 14.88 14.61 -8.26
CA GLN A 283 14.25 14.99 -7.00
C GLN A 283 15.28 14.91 -5.89
N GLY A 284 16.07 15.94 -5.76
CA GLY A 284 17.07 16.07 -4.72
C GLY A 284 18.14 14.96 -4.79
N ALA A 285 19.37 15.33 -5.03
CA ALA A 285 20.45 14.37 -5.00
C ALA A 285 20.33 13.52 -3.72
N HIS A 286 20.51 12.24 -3.84
CA HIS A 286 20.51 11.23 -2.78
C HIS A 286 21.59 11.50 -1.74
N ILE A 287 21.55 12.64 -1.11
CA ILE A 287 22.64 13.05 -0.23
C ILE A 287 22.37 12.47 1.14
N LYS A 288 22.98 11.33 1.36
CA LYS A 288 23.26 10.85 2.69
C LYS A 288 24.51 11.56 3.20
N THR A 289 24.38 12.28 4.30
CA THR A 289 25.53 12.61 5.12
C THR A 289 25.45 11.72 6.36
N MET A 290 26.47 10.89 6.57
CA MET A 290 26.57 9.97 7.72
C MET A 290 25.38 8.97 7.83
N GLY A 291 24.88 8.48 6.70
CA GLY A 291 23.77 7.52 6.69
C GLY A 291 22.38 8.13 6.90
N ILE A 292 22.27 9.43 7.17
CA ILE A 292 21.01 10.11 7.39
C ILE A 292 20.51 10.72 6.09
N LEU A 293 19.26 10.38 5.72
CA LEU A 293 18.59 11.00 4.60
C LEU A 293 18.33 12.47 4.91
N LYS A 294 18.86 13.37 4.10
CA LYS A 294 18.56 14.79 4.29
C LYS A 294 17.13 15.08 3.84
N PRO A 295 16.30 15.76 4.66
CA PRO A 295 14.90 16.04 4.33
C PRO A 295 14.68 16.83 3.03
N TRP A 296 15.71 17.58 2.59
CA TRP A 296 15.69 18.41 1.39
C TRP A 296 16.16 17.68 0.13
N ALA A 297 16.63 16.45 0.26
CA ALA A 297 17.10 15.62 -0.85
C ALA A 297 16.56 14.17 -0.76
N PRO A 298 15.25 13.99 -0.56
CA PRO A 298 14.67 12.66 -0.46
C PRO A 298 14.75 11.95 -1.79
N PRO A 299 14.86 10.62 -1.82
CA PRO A 299 14.87 9.84 -3.04
C PRO A 299 13.52 9.93 -3.76
N ARG A 300 13.55 9.77 -5.08
CA ARG A 300 12.34 9.72 -5.89
C ARG A 300 11.47 8.51 -5.57
N SER A 301 12.09 7.42 -5.20
CA SER A 301 11.47 6.18 -4.75
C SER A 301 12.09 5.74 -3.43
N TYR A 302 11.35 4.99 -2.67
CA TYR A 302 11.75 4.45 -1.38
C TYR A 302 10.85 3.26 -1.06
N GLY A 303 11.11 2.58 0.03
CA GLY A 303 10.22 1.55 0.51
C GLY A 303 10.46 1.30 1.99
N LEU A 304 9.39 1.06 2.71
CA LEU A 304 9.51 0.67 4.11
C LEU A 304 8.34 -0.19 4.57
N VAL A 305 8.56 -0.93 5.63
CA VAL A 305 7.54 -1.64 6.40
C VAL A 305 7.55 -1.07 7.81
N ILE A 306 6.38 -0.76 8.35
CA ILE A 306 6.21 -0.29 9.72
C ILE A 306 5.55 -1.40 10.53
N ARG A 307 6.17 -1.78 11.63
CA ARG A 307 5.58 -2.67 12.63
C ARG A 307 4.67 -1.84 13.53
N LEU A 308 3.39 -2.18 13.57
CA LEU A 308 2.41 -1.53 14.44
C LEU A 308 2.05 -2.45 15.61
N THR A 309 1.85 -1.85 16.77
CA THR A 309 1.26 -2.52 17.95
C THR A 309 -0.21 -2.85 17.69
N THR A 310 -0.84 -3.58 18.60
CA THR A 310 -2.29 -3.86 18.58
C THR A 310 -3.13 -2.59 18.63
N ASP A 311 -2.61 -1.53 19.25
CA ASP A 311 -3.28 -0.22 19.36
C ASP A 311 -2.97 0.70 18.18
N GLY A 312 -2.21 0.22 17.17
CA GLY A 312 -1.87 0.95 15.97
C GLY A 312 -0.72 1.94 16.10
N LEU A 313 0.03 1.93 17.20
CA LEU A 313 1.22 2.75 17.35
C LEU A 313 2.40 2.11 16.60
N ALA A 314 3.26 2.93 16.01
CA ALA A 314 4.49 2.44 15.40
C ALA A 314 5.45 1.94 16.49
N ALA A 315 5.90 0.70 16.37
CA ALA A 315 6.90 0.10 17.26
C ALA A 315 8.31 0.28 16.69
N TYR A 316 8.50 -0.10 15.45
CA TYR A 316 9.73 0.09 14.66
C TYR A 316 9.43 0.06 13.16
N SER A 317 10.44 0.29 12.34
CA SER A 317 10.30 0.22 10.89
C SER A 317 11.54 -0.37 10.22
N LEU A 318 11.31 -0.99 9.07
CA LEU A 318 12.33 -1.59 8.21
C LEU A 318 12.41 -0.76 6.94
N HIS A 319 13.59 -0.26 6.63
CA HIS A 319 13.79 0.68 5.53
C HIS A 319 14.62 0.07 4.40
N SER A 320 14.32 0.46 3.17
CA SER A 320 15.26 0.38 2.06
C SER A 320 16.34 1.45 2.20
N ARG A 321 17.34 1.41 1.34
CA ARG A 321 18.36 2.46 1.29
C ARG A 321 17.98 3.49 0.21
N ALA A 322 18.19 4.77 0.47
CA ALA A 322 17.79 5.85 -0.43
C ALA A 322 18.40 5.73 -1.85
N ASP A 323 19.60 5.21 -1.95
CA ASP A 323 20.33 4.91 -3.19
C ASP A 323 20.34 3.40 -3.49
N GLY A 324 19.43 2.64 -2.87
CA GLY A 324 19.29 1.20 -3.02
C GLY A 324 18.30 0.81 -4.13
N THR A 325 17.92 -0.45 -4.10
CA THR A 325 17.07 -1.06 -5.12
C THR A 325 15.74 -1.60 -4.60
N HIS A 326 15.64 -1.96 -3.32
CA HIS A 326 14.45 -2.57 -2.74
C HIS A 326 13.37 -1.54 -2.41
N HIS A 327 12.93 -0.80 -3.44
CA HIS A 327 11.95 0.27 -3.37
C HIS A 327 10.54 -0.18 -3.79
N GLY A 328 9.56 0.68 -3.56
CA GLY A 328 8.17 0.41 -3.95
C GLY A 328 7.55 -0.73 -3.15
N VAL A 329 7.75 -0.75 -1.84
CA VAL A 329 7.19 -1.81 -0.98
C VAL A 329 5.68 -1.66 -0.89
N VAL A 330 4.94 -2.66 -1.40
CA VAL A 330 3.47 -2.60 -1.49
C VAL A 330 2.75 -3.66 -0.68
N ALA A 331 3.43 -4.76 -0.33
CA ALA A 331 2.86 -5.83 0.48
C ALA A 331 3.89 -6.42 1.42
N ALA A 332 3.45 -6.86 2.58
CA ALA A 332 4.24 -7.66 3.52
C ALA A 332 3.30 -8.64 4.22
N VAL A 333 3.69 -9.89 4.35
CA VAL A 333 2.92 -10.93 5.04
C VAL A 333 3.85 -11.76 5.91
N GLU A 334 3.36 -12.17 7.08
CA GLU A 334 4.10 -13.01 7.99
C GLU A 334 3.62 -14.46 7.87
N CYS A 335 4.56 -15.38 7.62
CA CYS A 335 4.29 -16.80 7.50
C CYS A 335 5.46 -17.59 8.11
N ASN A 336 5.17 -18.58 8.94
CA ASN A 336 6.19 -19.47 9.53
C ASN A 336 7.36 -18.70 10.17
N ARG A 337 7.08 -17.63 10.95
CA ARG A 337 8.06 -16.75 11.61
C ARG A 337 9.00 -16.00 10.67
N HIS A 338 8.62 -15.85 9.42
CA HIS A 338 9.31 -15.01 8.44
C HIS A 338 8.37 -13.94 7.90
N LEU A 339 8.92 -12.75 7.72
CA LEU A 339 8.26 -11.65 7.03
C LEU A 339 8.66 -11.67 5.56
N TYR A 340 7.70 -11.85 4.70
CA TYR A 340 7.85 -11.77 3.24
C TYR A 340 7.43 -10.40 2.78
N VAL A 341 8.32 -9.69 2.10
CA VAL A 341 8.10 -8.30 1.69
C VAL A 341 8.24 -8.17 0.19
N LEU A 342 7.22 -7.62 -0.46
CA LEU A 342 7.24 -7.33 -1.89
C LEU A 342 7.75 -5.92 -2.14
N ALA A 343 8.97 -5.82 -2.66
CA ALA A 343 9.56 -4.62 -3.24
C ALA A 343 9.20 -4.56 -4.74
N LYS A 344 7.97 -4.10 -5.03
CA LYS A 344 7.40 -4.07 -6.39
C LYS A 344 8.25 -3.26 -7.36
N GLY A 345 8.92 -2.20 -6.88
CA GLY A 345 9.74 -1.33 -7.72
C GLY A 345 10.92 -2.04 -8.41
N CYS A 346 11.36 -3.16 -7.87
CA CYS A 346 12.40 -4.01 -8.48
C CYS A 346 11.94 -5.46 -8.69
N GLY A 347 10.65 -5.76 -8.48
CA GLY A 347 10.09 -7.09 -8.68
C GLY A 347 10.64 -8.16 -7.74
N LYS A 348 11.09 -7.81 -6.54
CA LYS A 348 11.71 -8.75 -5.61
C LYS A 348 10.84 -9.03 -4.40
N ILE A 349 10.82 -10.29 -3.99
CA ILE A 349 10.26 -10.74 -2.72
C ILE A 349 11.42 -11.01 -1.77
N LEU A 350 11.43 -10.27 -0.66
CA LEU A 350 12.43 -10.38 0.40
C LEU A 350 11.89 -11.30 1.50
N CYS A 351 12.79 -11.97 2.22
CA CYS A 351 12.43 -12.85 3.32
C CYS A 351 13.30 -12.56 4.54
N LEU A 352 12.68 -12.17 5.67
CA LEU A 352 13.37 -11.78 6.89
C LEU A 352 12.84 -12.62 8.08
N PRO A 353 13.71 -13.18 8.92
CA PRO A 353 13.28 -13.86 10.15
C PRO A 353 12.72 -12.84 11.16
N VAL A 354 11.47 -13.00 11.59
CA VAL A 354 10.80 -12.03 12.50
C VAL A 354 11.54 -11.96 13.85
N ALA A 355 11.99 -13.08 14.40
CA ALA A 355 12.72 -13.07 15.66
C ALA A 355 14.01 -12.22 15.64
N ALA A 356 14.72 -12.19 14.50
CA ALA A 356 15.90 -11.33 14.35
C ALA A 356 15.53 -9.84 14.33
N LEU A 357 14.40 -9.50 13.67
CA LEU A 357 13.90 -8.13 13.64
C LEU A 357 13.48 -7.64 15.02
N GLU A 358 12.78 -8.47 15.79
CA GLU A 358 12.35 -8.12 17.15
C GLU A 358 13.55 -7.95 18.08
N GLN A 359 14.55 -8.81 17.98
CA GLN A 359 15.79 -8.67 18.76
C GLN A 359 16.56 -7.38 18.40
N GLU A 360 16.58 -6.97 17.15
CA GLU A 360 17.32 -5.78 16.70
C GLU A 360 16.59 -4.47 17.03
N PHE A 361 15.27 -4.44 16.91
CA PHE A 361 14.51 -3.19 16.93
C PHE A 361 13.60 -3.00 18.16
N MET A 362 13.36 -4.01 19.00
CA MET A 362 12.54 -3.90 20.20
C MET A 362 13.37 -3.86 21.51
N THR A 363 14.70 -3.91 21.43
CA THR A 363 15.62 -3.69 22.55
C THR A 363 16.03 -2.22 22.62
#